data_4ff3fe79bfcaf7cf58519dd171827056
#
_entry.id   4ff3fe79bfcaf7cf58519dd171827056
#
_cell.length_a   1.000
_cell.length_b   1.000
_cell.length_c   1.000
_cell.angle_alpha   90.00
_cell.angle_beta   90.00
_cell.angle_gamma   90.00
#
_symmetry.space_group_name_H-M   'P 1'
#
loop_
_entity.id
_entity.type
_entity.pdbx_description
1 polymer ?
#
loop_
_entity_poly.entity_id
_entity_poly.type
_entity_poly.pdbx_seq_one_letter_code
_entity_poly.pdbx_strand_id
1 'polypeptide(L)'
;MTYNFDEIIDRRGTDCLKYDFAKRRGKPADVLPLWVADMDFKTSSYVEDALIERAEQGIFGYSDTQKVYFNAVAGWMERHHHWKIKEDWLIKTPGVVFALALEVTAFTKVGDSILVQQPVYSPFSEVTRDNDRVIVSNDLILGDDNQYHIDMADFEQQIVEHEVKLLHLCNPTNTSGNVF
;
A
#
# COMPACT_ATOMS: atom_id res chain seq x y z
N MET A 1 14.91 2.89 -25.70
CA MET A 1 15.18 1.52 -25.19
C MET A 1 13.94 0.67 -25.41
N THR A 2 14.12 -0.57 -25.85
CA THR A 2 13.04 -1.52 -26.00
C THR A 2 13.10 -2.47 -24.81
N TYR A 3 12.05 -2.54 -24.01
CA TYR A 3 11.93 -3.49 -22.89
C TYR A 3 11.41 -4.82 -23.43
N ASN A 4 11.96 -5.93 -22.95
CA ASN A 4 11.48 -7.28 -23.26
C ASN A 4 10.61 -7.78 -22.10
N PHE A 5 9.30 -7.72 -22.27
CA PHE A 5 8.34 -8.23 -21.29
C PHE A 5 8.04 -9.72 -21.45
N ASP A 6 8.57 -10.37 -22.51
CA ASP A 6 8.42 -11.81 -22.73
C ASP A 6 9.57 -12.62 -22.12
N GLU A 7 10.58 -11.94 -21.57
CA GLU A 7 11.68 -12.59 -20.87
C GLU A 7 11.19 -13.23 -19.56
N ILE A 8 11.34 -14.54 -19.44
CA ILE A 8 11.03 -15.26 -18.20
C ILE A 8 12.22 -15.19 -17.27
N ILE A 9 12.03 -14.52 -16.13
CA ILE A 9 13.05 -14.36 -15.10
C ILE A 9 12.72 -15.31 -13.95
N ASP A 10 13.56 -16.32 -13.73
CA ASP A 10 13.41 -17.20 -12.56
C ASP A 10 13.89 -16.48 -11.30
N ARG A 11 12.99 -16.26 -10.38
CA ARG A 11 13.25 -15.58 -9.11
C ARG A 11 13.39 -16.56 -7.92
N ARG A 12 13.42 -17.86 -8.18
CA ARG A 12 13.66 -18.87 -7.14
C ARG A 12 15.11 -18.81 -6.68
N GLY A 13 15.32 -19.00 -5.37
CA GLY A 13 16.65 -18.89 -4.76
C GLY A 13 17.17 -17.48 -4.60
N THR A 14 16.29 -16.46 -4.69
CA THR A 14 16.64 -15.04 -4.49
C THR A 14 16.04 -14.45 -3.22
N ASP A 15 15.55 -15.31 -2.31
CA ASP A 15 14.75 -14.93 -1.15
C ASP A 15 13.45 -14.19 -1.51
N CYS A 16 12.96 -14.42 -2.72
CA CYS A 16 11.73 -13.84 -3.21
C CYS A 16 10.51 -14.35 -2.44
N LEU A 17 9.81 -13.44 -1.78
CA LEU A 17 8.64 -13.78 -0.95
C LEU A 17 7.56 -14.54 -1.72
N LYS A 18 7.41 -14.25 -3.01
CA LYS A 18 6.43 -14.89 -3.90
C LYS A 18 6.73 -16.37 -4.15
N TYR A 19 7.99 -16.72 -4.40
CA TYR A 19 8.39 -18.05 -4.85
C TYR A 19 9.02 -18.90 -3.76
N ASP A 20 9.96 -18.33 -2.97
CA ASP A 20 10.78 -19.12 -2.06
C ASP A 20 10.05 -19.44 -0.74
N PHE A 21 9.01 -18.68 -0.40
CA PHE A 21 8.29 -18.87 0.87
C PHE A 21 6.90 -19.51 0.74
N ALA A 22 6.51 -20.00 -0.44
CA ALA A 22 5.22 -20.63 -0.68
C ALA A 22 4.97 -21.79 0.30
N LYS A 23 5.93 -22.72 0.41
CA LYS A 23 5.85 -23.88 1.32
C LYS A 23 5.73 -23.47 2.79
N ARG A 24 6.48 -22.45 3.24
CA ARG A 24 6.41 -21.93 4.62
C ARG A 24 5.02 -21.34 4.94
N ARG A 25 4.31 -20.91 3.91
CA ARG A 25 2.94 -20.38 4.00
C ARG A 25 1.86 -21.44 3.76
N GLY A 26 2.22 -22.73 3.79
CA GLY A 26 1.29 -23.85 3.60
C GLY A 26 0.78 -23.98 2.16
N LYS A 27 1.50 -23.43 1.17
CA LYS A 27 1.15 -23.53 -0.25
C LYS A 27 2.03 -24.60 -0.94
N PRO A 28 1.54 -25.25 -2.01
CA PRO A 28 2.37 -26.11 -2.85
C PRO A 28 3.58 -25.36 -3.41
N ALA A 29 4.70 -26.03 -3.58
CA ALA A 29 5.95 -25.40 -4.06
C ALA A 29 5.87 -24.96 -5.54
N ASP A 30 4.98 -25.57 -6.30
CA ASP A 30 4.76 -25.36 -7.73
C ASP A 30 3.54 -24.49 -8.04
N VAL A 31 2.88 -23.94 -7.01
CA VAL A 31 1.72 -23.07 -7.21
C VAL A 31 2.11 -21.80 -7.95
N LEU A 32 1.29 -21.40 -8.92
CA LEU A 32 1.42 -20.08 -9.56
C LEU A 32 1.07 -18.98 -8.55
N PRO A 33 2.05 -18.13 -8.15
CA PRO A 33 1.79 -17.13 -7.13
C PRO A 33 1.01 -15.95 -7.71
N LEU A 34 -0.18 -15.70 -7.15
CA LEU A 34 -1.01 -14.54 -7.46
C LEU A 34 -1.17 -13.60 -6.23
N TRP A 35 -0.34 -13.82 -5.22
CA TRP A 35 -0.22 -12.95 -4.05
C TRP A 35 1.05 -12.10 -4.16
N VAL A 36 1.11 -10.99 -3.46
CA VAL A 36 2.17 -9.99 -3.52
C VAL A 36 2.27 -9.34 -4.92
N ALA A 37 2.10 -8.03 -4.97
CA ALA A 37 1.95 -7.29 -6.23
C ALA A 37 3.27 -6.92 -6.92
N ASP A 38 4.42 -7.42 -6.44
CA ASP A 38 5.69 -7.20 -7.10
C ASP A 38 5.71 -7.87 -8.49
N MET A 39 6.10 -7.12 -9.50
CA MET A 39 6.14 -7.59 -10.88
C MET A 39 7.37 -8.46 -11.13
N ASP A 40 7.24 -9.42 -12.07
CA ASP A 40 8.31 -10.32 -12.47
C ASP A 40 9.10 -9.79 -13.69
N PHE A 41 9.01 -8.50 -13.97
CA PHE A 41 9.76 -7.82 -15.02
C PHE A 41 10.95 -7.07 -14.45
N LYS A 42 12.04 -6.99 -15.21
CA LYS A 42 13.17 -6.11 -14.86
C LYS A 42 12.69 -4.66 -14.74
N THR A 43 13.22 -3.96 -13.76
CA THR A 43 13.02 -2.53 -13.65
C THR A 43 13.68 -1.78 -14.82
N SER A 44 13.33 -0.51 -14.95
CA SER A 44 13.99 0.36 -15.96
C SER A 44 15.48 0.47 -15.70
N SER A 45 16.30 0.46 -16.77
CA SER A 45 17.74 0.68 -16.67
C SER A 45 18.10 2.01 -16.00
N TYR A 46 17.27 3.04 -16.11
CA TYR A 46 17.47 4.30 -15.37
C TYR A 46 17.48 4.11 -13.85
N VAL A 47 16.65 3.22 -13.34
CA VAL A 47 16.59 2.89 -11.90
C VAL A 47 17.79 2.01 -11.54
N GLU A 48 18.11 1.01 -12.37
CA GLU A 48 19.24 0.10 -12.18
C GLU A 48 20.56 0.87 -12.15
N ASP A 49 20.81 1.72 -13.15
CA ASP A 49 22.01 2.54 -13.25
C ASP A 49 22.18 3.47 -12.04
N ALA A 50 21.12 4.12 -11.59
CA ALA A 50 21.15 4.99 -10.41
C ALA A 50 21.47 4.22 -9.11
N LEU A 51 20.99 2.98 -8.98
CA LEU A 51 21.32 2.11 -7.84
C LEU A 51 22.77 1.66 -7.90
N ILE A 52 23.29 1.31 -9.08
CA ILE A 52 24.70 0.93 -9.29
C ILE A 52 25.61 2.09 -8.93
N GLU A 53 25.36 3.29 -9.47
CA GLU A 53 26.13 4.50 -9.15
C GLU A 53 26.17 4.76 -7.64
N ARG A 54 25.03 4.62 -6.98
CA ARG A 54 24.97 4.78 -5.51
C ARG A 54 25.74 3.70 -4.75
N ALA A 55 25.70 2.45 -5.24
CA ALA A 55 26.45 1.35 -4.65
C ALA A 55 27.96 1.52 -4.82
N GLU A 56 28.42 1.98 -5.98
CA GLU A 56 29.83 2.23 -6.28
C GLU A 56 30.43 3.34 -5.39
N GLN A 57 29.61 4.29 -4.92
CA GLN A 57 30.06 5.30 -3.97
C GLN A 57 30.54 4.67 -2.64
N GLY A 58 29.98 3.51 -2.25
CA GLY A 58 30.47 2.65 -1.17
C GLY A 58 30.28 3.18 0.26
N ILE A 59 29.68 4.36 0.45
CA ILE A 59 29.45 4.93 1.79
C ILE A 59 27.94 5.01 2.02
N PHE A 60 27.43 4.17 2.94
CA PHE A 60 26.02 4.02 3.27
C PHE A 60 25.72 4.60 4.66
N GLY A 61 25.84 5.94 4.76
CA GLY A 61 25.55 6.68 6.00
C GLY A 61 24.13 7.25 6.02
N TYR A 62 23.89 8.13 6.95
CA TYR A 62 22.64 8.88 7.02
C TYR A 62 22.50 9.81 5.82
N SER A 63 21.37 9.72 5.15
CA SER A 63 21.06 10.54 3.98
C SER A 63 19.67 11.15 4.15
N ASP A 64 19.47 12.34 3.60
CA ASP A 64 18.15 12.95 3.49
C ASP A 64 17.85 13.28 2.01
N THR A 65 16.58 13.40 1.72
CA THR A 65 16.12 13.73 0.37
C THR A 65 16.26 15.23 0.12
N GLN A 66 16.76 15.56 -1.07
CA GLN A 66 16.85 16.92 -1.52
C GLN A 66 15.57 17.37 -2.24
N LYS A 67 15.52 18.65 -2.58
CA LYS A 67 14.40 19.26 -3.34
C LYS A 67 14.08 18.53 -4.65
N VAL A 68 15.06 17.87 -5.25
CA VAL A 68 14.86 17.06 -6.47
C VAL A 68 13.86 15.92 -6.23
N TYR A 69 13.85 15.33 -5.03
CA TYR A 69 12.88 14.30 -4.67
C TYR A 69 11.46 14.87 -4.61
N PHE A 70 11.28 15.99 -3.89
CA PHE A 70 9.98 16.67 -3.86
C PHE A 70 9.50 17.04 -5.26
N ASN A 71 10.35 17.61 -6.09
CA ASN A 71 10.00 18.00 -7.46
C ASN A 71 9.56 16.81 -8.31
N ALA A 72 10.18 15.65 -8.13
CA ALA A 72 9.80 14.42 -8.83
C ALA A 72 8.39 13.96 -8.41
N VAL A 73 8.10 13.92 -7.10
CA VAL A 73 6.78 13.57 -6.55
C VAL A 73 5.73 14.59 -6.98
N ALA A 74 5.99 15.88 -6.79
CA ALA A 74 5.04 16.96 -7.15
C ALA A 74 4.73 16.96 -8.64
N GLY A 75 5.76 16.78 -9.49
CA GLY A 75 5.56 16.67 -10.93
C GLY A 75 4.73 15.45 -11.35
N TRP A 76 4.90 14.33 -10.65
CA TRP A 76 4.05 13.15 -10.87
C TRP A 76 2.59 13.45 -10.50
N MET A 77 2.35 13.96 -9.30
CA MET A 77 1.01 14.28 -8.80
C MET A 77 0.29 15.29 -9.71
N GLU A 78 0.98 16.31 -10.19
CA GLU A 78 0.40 17.29 -11.10
C GLU A 78 0.06 16.68 -12.46
N ARG A 79 0.96 15.89 -13.07
CA ARG A 79 0.73 15.29 -14.40
C ARG A 79 -0.34 14.23 -14.44
N HIS A 80 -0.42 13.38 -13.38
CA HIS A 80 -1.28 12.20 -13.40
C HIS A 80 -2.58 12.37 -12.60
N HIS A 81 -2.59 13.31 -11.63
CA HIS A 81 -3.72 13.50 -10.73
C HIS A 81 -4.23 14.94 -10.70
N HIS A 82 -3.63 15.85 -11.51
CA HIS A 82 -3.97 17.27 -11.53
C HIS A 82 -3.95 17.92 -10.14
N TRP A 83 -3.08 17.41 -9.28
CA TRP A 83 -2.96 17.84 -7.89
C TRP A 83 -1.62 18.51 -7.61
N LYS A 84 -1.67 19.80 -7.28
CA LYS A 84 -0.51 20.59 -6.88
C LYS A 84 -0.30 20.47 -5.38
N ILE A 85 0.75 19.75 -4.99
CA ILE A 85 1.14 19.58 -3.59
C ILE A 85 2.19 20.61 -3.18
N LYS A 86 2.25 20.90 -1.86
CA LYS A 86 3.31 21.71 -1.25
C LYS A 86 4.37 20.84 -0.62
N GLU A 87 5.59 21.39 -0.47
CA GLU A 87 6.72 20.64 0.07
C GLU A 87 6.50 20.21 1.52
N ASP A 88 5.87 21.05 2.32
CA ASP A 88 5.52 20.81 3.72
C ASP A 88 4.38 19.79 3.93
N TRP A 89 3.73 19.38 2.84
CA TRP A 89 2.72 18.31 2.88
C TRP A 89 3.31 16.91 2.69
N LEU A 90 4.56 16.82 2.24
CA LEU A 90 5.18 15.54 1.91
C LEU A 90 5.90 14.96 3.12
N ILE A 91 5.32 13.91 3.68
CA ILE A 91 5.91 13.10 4.75
C ILE A 91 6.39 11.78 4.15
N LYS A 92 7.67 11.46 4.38
CA LYS A 92 8.30 10.23 3.87
C LYS A 92 8.21 9.12 4.90
N THR A 93 7.78 7.96 4.47
CA THR A 93 7.72 6.75 5.31
C THR A 93 8.33 5.55 4.57
N PRO A 94 8.81 4.51 5.27
CA PRO A 94 9.35 3.30 4.65
C PRO A 94 8.34 2.50 3.84
N GLY A 95 7.06 2.87 3.85
CA GLY A 95 6.00 2.22 3.10
C GLY A 95 4.62 2.54 3.68
N VAL A 96 3.57 2.19 2.92
CA VAL A 96 2.18 2.53 3.27
C VAL A 96 1.74 1.90 4.60
N VAL A 97 2.09 0.65 4.87
CA VAL A 97 1.70 -0.03 6.13
C VAL A 97 2.31 0.69 7.35
N PHE A 98 3.55 1.15 7.23
CA PHE A 98 4.18 1.95 8.29
C PHE A 98 3.49 3.31 8.45
N ALA A 99 3.09 3.94 7.33
CA ALA A 99 2.33 5.19 7.37
C ALA A 99 0.99 5.02 8.09
N LEU A 100 0.24 3.95 7.78
CA LEU A 100 -1.02 3.62 8.46
C LEU A 100 -0.83 3.44 9.99
N ALA A 101 0.23 2.75 10.41
CA ALA A 101 0.52 2.58 11.84
C ALA A 101 0.85 3.91 12.52
N LEU A 102 1.60 4.78 11.86
CA LEU A 102 1.87 6.13 12.35
C LEU A 102 0.60 6.98 12.44
N GLU A 103 -0.27 6.91 11.42
CA GLU A 103 -1.54 7.62 11.39
C GLU A 103 -2.43 7.20 12.57
N VAL A 104 -2.57 5.90 12.80
CA VAL A 104 -3.30 5.35 13.95
C VAL A 104 -2.79 5.94 15.25
N THR A 105 -1.48 5.95 15.46
CA THR A 105 -0.89 6.46 16.71
C THR A 105 -0.95 7.97 16.84
N ALA A 106 -0.88 8.70 15.73
CA ALA A 106 -0.87 10.16 15.72
C ALA A 106 -2.26 10.77 15.95
N PHE A 107 -3.31 10.13 15.40
CA PHE A 107 -4.66 10.72 15.38
C PHE A 107 -5.64 10.05 16.34
N THR A 108 -5.27 8.94 16.97
CA THR A 108 -6.16 8.20 17.87
C THR A 108 -5.46 7.80 19.17
N LYS A 109 -6.25 7.40 20.18
CA LYS A 109 -5.81 6.85 21.45
C LYS A 109 -6.13 5.35 21.51
N VAL A 110 -5.49 4.63 22.42
CA VAL A 110 -5.85 3.24 22.75
C VAL A 110 -7.33 3.15 23.08
N GLY A 111 -8.02 2.21 22.45
CA GLY A 111 -9.46 2.00 22.60
C GLY A 111 -10.35 2.82 21.65
N ASP A 112 -9.80 3.81 20.94
CA ASP A 112 -10.57 4.56 19.93
C ASP A 112 -10.99 3.66 18.76
N SER A 113 -12.14 3.98 18.17
CA SER A 113 -12.69 3.28 17.02
C SER A 113 -12.14 3.81 15.70
N ILE A 114 -11.75 2.88 14.84
CA ILE A 114 -11.29 3.15 13.47
C ILE A 114 -12.18 2.37 12.50
N LEU A 115 -12.76 3.10 11.53
CA LEU A 115 -13.61 2.49 10.52
C LEU A 115 -12.80 2.01 9.32
N VAL A 116 -13.09 0.79 8.88
CA VAL A 116 -12.56 0.20 7.64
C VAL A 116 -13.70 -0.36 6.81
N GLN A 117 -13.56 -0.41 5.50
CA GLN A 117 -14.54 -0.96 4.58
C GLN A 117 -14.06 -2.32 4.06
N GLN A 118 -14.66 -3.41 4.53
CA GLN A 118 -14.24 -4.76 4.14
C GLN A 118 -15.05 -5.29 2.94
N PRO A 119 -14.47 -6.13 2.06
CA PRO A 119 -13.09 -6.66 2.12
C PRO A 119 -12.04 -5.62 1.72
N VAL A 120 -10.95 -5.55 2.46
CA VAL A 120 -9.85 -4.62 2.25
C VAL A 120 -8.51 -5.32 2.48
N TYR A 121 -7.43 -4.74 2.00
CA TYR A 121 -6.07 -5.19 2.26
C TYR A 121 -5.82 -5.34 3.78
N SER A 122 -5.43 -6.56 4.21
CA SER A 122 -5.41 -6.95 5.63
C SER A 122 -4.66 -6.00 6.56
N PRO A 123 -3.54 -5.34 6.16
CA PRO A 123 -2.84 -4.39 7.01
C PRO A 123 -3.68 -3.23 7.52
N PHE A 124 -4.75 -2.83 6.84
CA PHE A 124 -5.66 -1.80 7.37
C PHE A 124 -6.29 -2.22 8.71
N SER A 125 -6.69 -3.49 8.81
CA SER A 125 -7.23 -4.05 10.04
C SER A 125 -6.13 -4.48 11.03
N GLU A 126 -5.01 -4.98 10.53
CA GLU A 126 -3.89 -5.43 11.36
C GLU A 126 -3.28 -4.27 12.14
N VAL A 127 -2.93 -3.16 11.49
CA VAL A 127 -2.36 -1.99 12.18
C VAL A 127 -3.30 -1.40 13.22
N THR A 128 -4.61 -1.48 13.00
CA THR A 128 -5.62 -1.04 13.96
C THR A 128 -5.58 -1.89 15.23
N ARG A 129 -5.61 -3.23 15.07
CA ARG A 129 -5.55 -4.17 16.20
C ARG A 129 -4.22 -4.13 16.94
N ASP A 130 -3.11 -4.13 16.18
CA ASP A 130 -1.75 -4.18 16.73
C ASP A 130 -1.39 -2.94 17.53
N ASN A 131 -2.16 -1.86 17.36
CA ASN A 131 -2.04 -0.64 18.14
C ASN A 131 -3.16 -0.48 19.18
N ASP A 132 -3.87 -1.53 19.54
CA ASP A 132 -4.94 -1.54 20.56
C ASP A 132 -6.11 -0.58 20.25
N ARG A 133 -6.49 -0.44 18.98
CA ARG A 133 -7.70 0.29 18.54
C ARG A 133 -8.79 -0.69 18.18
N VAL A 134 -10.03 -0.20 18.21
CA VAL A 134 -11.22 -0.98 17.88
C VAL A 134 -11.52 -0.84 16.39
N ILE A 135 -11.69 -1.98 15.71
CA ILE A 135 -12.13 -1.98 14.31
C ILE A 135 -13.64 -1.87 14.28
N VAL A 136 -14.13 -0.89 13.53
CA VAL A 136 -15.53 -0.77 13.12
C VAL A 136 -15.59 -1.04 11.63
N SER A 137 -16.43 -1.97 11.18
CA SER A 137 -16.53 -2.33 9.77
C SER A 137 -17.80 -1.77 9.16
N ASN A 138 -17.65 -1.08 8.02
CA ASN A 138 -18.73 -0.87 7.07
C ASN A 138 -18.46 -1.80 5.90
N ASP A 139 -19.11 -2.96 5.90
CA ASP A 139 -18.86 -4.00 4.92
C ASP A 139 -19.40 -3.60 3.54
N LEU A 140 -18.56 -3.71 2.52
CA LEU A 140 -18.97 -3.48 1.14
C LEU A 140 -19.96 -4.56 0.69
N ILE A 141 -21.03 -4.14 0.03
CA ILE A 141 -22.09 -5.03 -0.48
C ILE A 141 -21.79 -5.41 -1.92
N LEU A 142 -21.66 -6.72 -2.20
CA LEU A 142 -21.57 -7.20 -3.57
C LEU A 142 -22.95 -7.17 -4.23
N GLY A 143 -23.12 -6.34 -5.25
CA GLY A 143 -24.36 -6.21 -6.02
C GLY A 143 -24.51 -7.28 -7.08
N ASP A 144 -25.70 -7.36 -7.65
CA ASP A 144 -26.03 -8.27 -8.77
C ASP A 144 -25.25 -7.93 -10.05
N ASP A 145 -24.70 -6.74 -10.14
CA ASP A 145 -23.80 -6.27 -11.20
C ASP A 145 -22.35 -6.75 -11.03
N ASN A 146 -22.07 -7.57 -10.01
CA ASN A 146 -20.73 -8.00 -9.59
C ASN A 146 -19.79 -6.84 -9.21
N GLN A 147 -20.35 -5.70 -8.81
CA GLN A 147 -19.58 -4.59 -8.25
C GLN A 147 -19.84 -4.49 -6.75
N TYR A 148 -18.84 -3.98 -6.02
CA TYR A 148 -19.02 -3.66 -4.62
C TYR A 148 -19.57 -2.25 -4.47
N HIS A 149 -20.50 -2.09 -3.55
CA HIS A 149 -21.18 -0.83 -3.24
C HIS A 149 -21.01 -0.51 -1.76
N ILE A 150 -20.96 0.79 -1.45
CA ILE A 150 -20.95 1.28 -0.07
C ILE A 150 -22.40 1.47 0.39
N ASP A 151 -22.77 0.85 1.51
CA ASP A 151 -23.99 1.23 2.23
C ASP A 151 -23.73 2.51 3.02
N MET A 152 -24.17 3.63 2.47
CA MET A 152 -23.95 4.93 3.09
C MET A 152 -24.80 5.13 4.36
N ALA A 153 -25.91 4.44 4.49
CA ALA A 153 -26.74 4.51 5.71
C ALA A 153 -26.05 3.76 6.86
N ASP A 154 -25.55 2.55 6.59
CA ASP A 154 -24.73 1.80 7.55
C ASP A 154 -23.44 2.57 7.87
N PHE A 155 -22.78 3.15 6.85
CA PHE A 155 -21.56 3.94 7.03
C PHE A 155 -21.75 5.08 8.05
N GLU A 156 -22.82 5.87 7.89
CA GLU A 156 -23.15 6.95 8.82
C GLU A 156 -23.50 6.40 10.22
N GLN A 157 -24.29 5.34 10.29
CA GLN A 157 -24.66 4.70 11.54
C GLN A 157 -23.44 4.22 12.31
N GLN A 158 -22.52 3.49 11.67
CA GLN A 158 -21.29 3.00 12.30
C GLN A 158 -20.42 4.12 12.86
N ILE A 159 -20.28 5.22 12.11
CA ILE A 159 -19.52 6.38 12.57
C ILE A 159 -20.10 6.98 13.85
N VAL A 160 -21.43 7.16 13.89
CA VAL A 160 -22.10 7.81 15.01
C VAL A 160 -22.17 6.88 16.22
N GLU A 161 -22.60 5.63 16.03
CA GLU A 161 -22.82 4.67 17.11
C GLU A 161 -21.52 4.29 17.84
N HIS A 162 -20.43 4.14 17.07
CA HIS A 162 -19.12 3.75 17.61
C HIS A 162 -18.17 4.92 17.85
N GLU A 163 -18.64 6.17 17.71
CA GLU A 163 -17.82 7.38 17.89
C GLU A 163 -16.49 7.31 17.13
N VAL A 164 -16.52 6.87 15.87
CA VAL A 164 -15.32 6.65 15.05
C VAL A 164 -14.44 7.90 15.00
N LYS A 165 -13.14 7.72 15.23
CA LYS A 165 -12.15 8.81 15.25
C LYS A 165 -11.32 8.88 13.96
N LEU A 166 -11.20 7.78 13.24
CA LEU A 166 -10.40 7.69 12.04
C LEU A 166 -11.08 6.77 11.02
N LEU A 167 -11.05 7.15 9.75
CA LEU A 167 -11.45 6.32 8.62
C LEU A 167 -10.21 5.92 7.81
N HIS A 168 -10.00 4.62 7.64
CA HIS A 168 -9.05 4.10 6.67
C HIS A 168 -9.77 3.80 5.35
N LEU A 169 -9.62 4.69 4.38
CA LEU A 169 -10.18 4.52 3.04
C LEU A 169 -9.14 3.97 2.08
N CYS A 170 -9.42 2.83 1.45
CA CYS A 170 -8.62 2.26 0.37
C CYS A 170 -9.32 2.51 -0.96
N ASN A 171 -8.87 3.52 -1.73
CA ASN A 171 -9.47 3.86 -3.02
C ASN A 171 -8.39 4.23 -4.04
N PRO A 172 -8.25 3.52 -5.18
CA PRO A 172 -8.95 2.29 -5.57
C PRO A 172 -8.79 1.15 -4.56
N THR A 173 -9.85 0.35 -4.39
CA THR A 173 -9.89 -0.66 -3.33
C THR A 173 -8.99 -1.86 -3.66
N ASN A 174 -7.95 -2.09 -2.90
CA ASN A 174 -7.29 -3.36 -2.81
C ASN A 174 -8.08 -4.16 -1.73
N THR A 175 -8.92 -5.05 -2.14
CA THR A 175 -8.86 -6.22 -3.00
C THR A 175 -9.85 -6.24 -4.17
N SER A 176 -10.93 -5.47 -4.14
CA SER A 176 -12.01 -5.56 -5.12
C SER A 176 -11.70 -4.87 -6.46
N GLY A 177 -10.78 -3.91 -6.46
CA GLY A 177 -10.48 -3.09 -7.64
C GLY A 177 -11.48 -1.96 -7.90
N ASN A 178 -12.49 -1.81 -7.06
CA ASN A 178 -13.47 -0.73 -7.20
C ASN A 178 -12.84 0.65 -6.97
N VAL A 179 -13.40 1.63 -7.64
CA VAL A 179 -13.17 3.06 -7.44
C VAL A 179 -14.50 3.68 -7.04
N PHE A 180 -14.54 4.30 -5.85
CA PHE A 180 -15.73 4.93 -5.28
C PHE A 180 -15.68 6.44 -5.43
#